data_6561e7e53e78afb6e4b659c3e463ee20
#
_entry.id   6561e7e53e78afb6e4b659c3e463ee20
#
_cell.length_a   1.000
_cell.length_b   1.000
_cell.length_c   1.000
_cell.angle_alpha   90.00
_cell.angle_beta   90.00
_cell.angle_gamma   90.00
#
_symmetry.space_group_name_H-M   'P 1'
#
loop_
_entity.id
_entity.type
_entity.pdbx_description
1 polymer ?
#
loop_
_entity_poly.entity_id
_entity_poly.type
_entity_poly.pdbx_seq_one_letter_code
_entity_poly.pdbx_strand_id
1 'polypeptide(L)'
;LRPAAPPINIKIDLTLPSKEPVLLEASRREIIHPYSGDLGASVSCYSLEEIMAEKIRTVFERTRPRDIYDIVSLRALTNMDDVLSALPDKFEIKGIEPDIEELVERRNTFAAAWNNSLRHQIADLPSFDEVFETCIQFLGGLELIK
;
A
#
# COMPACT_ATOMS: atom_id res chain seq x y z
N LEU A 1 -8.52 -46.13 -0.10
CA LEU A 1 -8.08 -45.03 -0.93
C LEU A 1 -8.52 -43.71 -0.26
N ARG A 2 -7.59 -42.87 0.21
CA ARG A 2 -7.90 -41.50 0.64
C ARG A 2 -8.24 -40.68 -0.60
N PRO A 3 -9.35 -39.91 -0.59
CA PRO A 3 -9.62 -39.02 -1.69
C PRO A 3 -8.42 -38.04 -1.86
N ALA A 4 -8.01 -37.82 -3.09
CA ALA A 4 -6.97 -36.84 -3.38
C ALA A 4 -7.41 -35.47 -2.86
N ALA A 5 -6.52 -34.76 -2.16
CA ALA A 5 -6.80 -33.41 -1.72
C ALA A 5 -7.08 -32.52 -2.95
N PRO A 6 -8.02 -31.58 -2.86
CA PRO A 6 -8.30 -30.68 -3.97
C PRO A 6 -7.03 -29.89 -4.34
N PRO A 7 -6.81 -29.54 -5.62
CA PRO A 7 -5.66 -28.78 -6.04
C PRO A 7 -5.64 -27.41 -5.38
N ILE A 8 -4.47 -26.99 -4.91
CA ILE A 8 -4.27 -25.65 -4.38
C ILE A 8 -3.87 -24.75 -5.56
N ASN A 9 -4.65 -23.70 -5.79
CA ASN A 9 -4.32 -22.68 -6.80
C ASN A 9 -3.59 -21.52 -6.12
N ILE A 10 -2.38 -21.23 -6.59
CA ILE A 10 -1.60 -20.06 -6.17
C ILE A 10 -1.62 -19.06 -7.30
N LYS A 11 -2.21 -17.88 -7.06
CA LYS A 11 -2.17 -16.76 -7.99
C LYS A 11 -0.89 -15.96 -7.75
N ILE A 12 -0.09 -15.77 -8.80
CA ILE A 12 1.10 -14.93 -8.77
C ILE A 12 0.87 -13.75 -9.72
N ASP A 13 0.87 -12.54 -9.18
CA ASP A 13 0.82 -11.30 -9.96
C ASP A 13 2.25 -10.78 -10.10
N LEU A 14 2.69 -10.54 -11.34
CA LEU A 14 4.02 -10.02 -11.65
C LEU A 14 3.91 -8.64 -12.27
N THR A 15 4.64 -7.69 -11.71
CA THR A 15 4.77 -6.34 -12.26
C THR A 15 6.15 -6.17 -12.88
N LEU A 16 6.18 -5.62 -14.11
CA LEU A 16 7.44 -5.37 -14.80
C LEU A 16 8.13 -4.12 -14.21
N PRO A 17 9.44 -4.17 -13.94
CA PRO A 17 10.20 -3.01 -13.43
C PRO A 17 10.11 -1.77 -14.31
N SER A 18 9.89 -1.93 -15.62
CA SER A 18 9.66 -0.80 -16.54
C SER A 18 8.32 -0.09 -16.35
N LYS A 19 7.38 -0.71 -15.66
CA LYS A 19 6.04 -0.13 -15.38
C LYS A 19 5.94 0.41 -13.96
N GLU A 20 6.60 -0.22 -13.03
CA GLU A 20 6.61 0.16 -11.61
C GLU A 20 8.03 -0.12 -11.06
N PRO A 21 8.97 0.80 -11.26
CA PRO A 21 10.32 0.64 -10.75
C PRO A 21 10.34 0.75 -9.23
N VAL A 22 11.18 -0.06 -8.61
CA VAL A 22 11.54 0.05 -7.20
C VAL A 22 12.65 1.10 -7.10
N LEU A 23 12.41 2.18 -6.38
CA LEU A 23 13.34 3.31 -6.28
C LEU A 23 14.18 3.27 -5.01
N LEU A 24 13.66 2.67 -3.94
CA LEU A 24 14.37 2.53 -2.67
C LEU A 24 14.88 1.10 -2.48
N GLU A 25 15.96 0.96 -1.73
CA GLU A 25 16.67 -0.31 -1.57
C GLU A 25 15.79 -1.40 -0.95
N ALA A 26 15.70 -2.53 -1.63
CA ALA A 26 15.03 -3.72 -1.12
C ALA A 26 15.96 -4.51 -0.19
N SER A 27 15.42 -5.07 0.89
CA SER A 27 16.18 -5.88 1.84
C SER A 27 15.77 -7.35 1.81
N ARG A 28 16.73 -8.25 2.09
CA ARG A 28 16.41 -9.66 2.28
C ARG A 28 15.84 -9.89 3.67
N ARG A 29 14.69 -10.58 3.72
CA ARG A 29 14.03 -10.96 4.97
C ARG A 29 13.80 -12.47 5.00
N GLU A 30 13.92 -13.06 6.18
CA GLU A 30 13.54 -14.46 6.39
C GLU A 30 12.02 -14.61 6.29
N ILE A 31 11.60 -15.73 5.71
CA ILE A 31 10.17 -16.06 5.63
C ILE A 31 9.71 -16.54 7.00
N ILE A 32 8.81 -15.79 7.62
CA ILE A 32 8.15 -16.18 8.86
C ILE A 32 6.91 -17.01 8.51
N HIS A 33 6.84 -18.25 9.01
CA HIS A 33 5.71 -19.11 8.82
C HIS A 33 5.34 -19.87 10.12
N PRO A 34 4.04 -20.21 10.32
CA PRO A 34 3.57 -20.86 11.52
C PRO A 34 3.84 -22.39 11.55
N TYR A 35 4.30 -22.95 10.44
CA TYR A 35 4.53 -24.39 10.30
C TYR A 35 5.96 -24.71 10.72
N SER A 36 6.11 -25.68 11.58
CA SER A 36 7.40 -26.10 12.15
C SER A 36 8.44 -26.43 11.08
N GLY A 37 9.67 -26.13 11.38
CA GLY A 37 10.83 -26.40 10.56
C GLY A 37 11.55 -25.12 10.19
N ASP A 38 12.86 -25.19 10.30
CA ASP A 38 13.75 -24.12 9.85
C ASP A 38 13.77 -24.18 8.33
N LEU A 39 12.97 -23.34 7.66
CA LEU A 39 12.97 -23.26 6.21
C LEU A 39 14.25 -22.63 5.66
N GLY A 40 14.97 -21.83 6.46
CA GLY A 40 16.19 -21.14 6.05
C GLY A 40 16.03 -20.32 4.76
N ALA A 41 14.77 -20.01 4.38
CA ALA A 41 14.45 -19.31 3.14
C ALA A 41 14.30 -17.82 3.38
N SER A 42 14.86 -17.01 2.48
CA SER A 42 14.71 -15.56 2.52
C SER A 42 14.23 -15.02 1.16
N VAL A 43 13.53 -13.91 1.21
CA VAL A 43 12.97 -13.22 0.04
C VAL A 43 13.37 -11.74 0.06
N SER A 44 13.55 -11.14 -1.11
CA SER A 44 13.71 -9.69 -1.22
C SER A 44 12.36 -9.03 -1.00
N CYS A 45 12.30 -8.10 -0.03
CA CYS A 45 11.11 -7.34 0.31
C CYS A 45 11.36 -5.85 0.07
N TYR A 46 10.33 -5.14 -0.34
CA TYR A 46 10.36 -3.68 -0.36
C TYR A 46 10.55 -3.14 1.05
N SER A 47 11.23 -1.99 1.16
CA SER A 47 11.24 -1.24 2.40
C SER A 47 9.84 -0.69 2.72
N LEU A 48 9.60 -0.28 3.97
CA LEU A 48 8.32 0.36 4.33
C LEU A 48 8.18 1.71 3.62
N GLU A 49 9.29 2.40 3.39
CA GLU A 49 9.36 3.67 2.66
C GLU A 49 8.95 3.50 1.20
N GLU A 50 9.44 2.45 0.54
CA GLU A 50 9.04 2.10 -0.83
C GLU A 50 7.54 1.81 -0.92
N ILE A 51 7.03 1.02 0.04
CA ILE A 51 5.59 0.71 0.12
C ILE A 51 4.80 1.99 0.37
N MET A 52 5.24 2.85 1.29
CA MET A 52 4.57 4.11 1.61
C MET A 52 4.51 5.05 0.40
N ALA A 53 5.64 5.26 -0.29
CA ALA A 53 5.70 6.08 -1.51
C ALA A 53 4.75 5.54 -2.59
N GLU A 54 4.68 4.21 -2.75
CA GLU A 54 3.77 3.56 -3.69
C GLU A 54 2.30 3.76 -3.29
N LYS A 55 1.97 3.70 -1.98
CA LYS A 55 0.61 3.93 -1.48
C LYS A 55 0.18 5.39 -1.66
N ILE A 56 1.08 6.35 -1.40
CA ILE A 56 0.80 7.76 -1.65
C ILE A 56 0.55 8.00 -3.14
N ARG A 57 1.37 7.47 -4.03
CA ARG A 57 1.13 7.58 -5.47
C ARG A 57 -0.21 6.98 -5.87
N THR A 58 -0.49 5.76 -5.44
CA THR A 58 -1.68 5.01 -5.89
C THR A 58 -3.00 5.58 -5.41
N VAL A 59 -3.04 6.31 -4.29
CA VAL A 59 -4.27 6.93 -3.79
C VAL A 59 -4.77 8.04 -4.72
N PHE A 60 -3.86 8.70 -5.45
CA PHE A 60 -4.22 9.67 -6.49
C PHE A 60 -4.59 9.00 -7.82
N GLU A 61 -4.06 7.81 -8.12
CA GLU A 61 -4.32 7.09 -9.36
C GLU A 61 -5.66 6.33 -9.35
N ARG A 62 -6.05 5.78 -8.18
CA ARG A 62 -7.19 4.86 -8.09
C ARG A 62 -7.93 4.99 -6.76
N THR A 63 -9.18 4.50 -6.75
CA THR A 63 -10.05 4.55 -5.56
C THR A 63 -10.09 3.21 -4.85
N ARG A 64 -9.02 2.90 -4.09
CA ARG A 64 -8.94 1.68 -3.26
C ARG A 64 -8.82 2.04 -1.78
N PRO A 65 -9.80 1.71 -0.94
CA PRO A 65 -9.80 2.03 0.50
C PRO A 65 -8.55 1.56 1.25
N ARG A 66 -7.97 0.42 0.83
CA ARG A 66 -6.72 -0.09 1.45
C ARG A 66 -5.57 0.89 1.34
N ASP A 67 -5.46 1.62 0.23
CA ASP A 67 -4.34 2.55 0.05
C ASP A 67 -4.41 3.67 1.09
N ILE A 68 -5.62 4.19 1.42
CA ILE A 68 -5.84 5.16 2.50
C ILE A 68 -5.50 4.56 3.87
N TYR A 69 -5.99 3.36 4.16
CA TYR A 69 -5.72 2.67 5.41
C TYR A 69 -4.22 2.43 5.62
N ASP A 70 -3.54 1.95 4.57
CA ASP A 70 -2.11 1.66 4.60
C ASP A 70 -1.28 2.94 4.84
N ILE A 71 -1.61 4.06 4.18
CA ILE A 71 -0.94 5.35 4.39
C ILE A 71 -1.02 5.76 5.88
N VAL A 72 -2.21 5.75 6.46
CA VAL A 72 -2.41 6.13 7.86
C VAL A 72 -1.69 5.18 8.81
N SER A 73 -1.64 3.89 8.50
CA SER A 73 -0.97 2.89 9.33
C SER A 73 0.56 2.97 9.25
N LEU A 74 1.10 3.29 8.07
CA LEU A 74 2.55 3.32 7.83
C LEU A 74 3.21 4.63 8.24
N ARG A 75 2.49 5.76 8.28
CA ARG A 75 3.07 7.10 8.48
C ARG A 75 3.97 7.25 9.71
N ALA A 76 3.71 6.50 10.77
CA ALA A 76 4.51 6.52 11.99
C ALA A 76 5.67 5.51 11.99
N LEU A 77 5.74 4.65 10.98
CA LEU A 77 6.72 3.55 10.88
C LEU A 77 7.77 3.79 9.80
N THR A 78 7.59 4.83 8.97
CA THR A 78 8.44 5.15 7.82
C THR A 78 9.29 6.38 8.06
N ASN A 79 10.49 6.39 7.48
CA ASN A 79 11.29 7.60 7.35
C ASN A 79 10.72 8.45 6.21
N MET A 80 10.09 9.58 6.53
CA MET A 80 9.43 10.41 5.53
C MET A 80 10.40 11.12 4.59
N ASP A 81 11.66 11.36 4.99
CA ASP A 81 12.65 11.96 4.08
C ASP A 81 12.95 11.03 2.91
N ASP A 82 13.07 9.73 3.16
CA ASP A 82 13.26 8.72 2.12
C ASP A 82 12.02 8.60 1.23
N VAL A 83 10.82 8.60 1.82
CA VAL A 83 9.54 8.58 1.08
C VAL A 83 9.45 9.79 0.14
N LEU A 84 9.69 11.00 0.67
CA LEU A 84 9.61 12.24 -0.10
C LEU A 84 10.65 12.32 -1.21
N SER A 85 11.82 11.70 -1.02
CA SER A 85 12.86 11.64 -2.07
C SER A 85 12.42 10.81 -3.28
N ALA A 86 11.60 9.78 -3.09
CA ALA A 86 11.15 8.88 -4.16
C ALA A 86 9.84 9.33 -4.84
N LEU A 87 9.01 10.14 -4.16
CA LEU A 87 7.68 10.50 -4.66
C LEU A 87 7.68 11.24 -6.00
N PRO A 88 8.54 12.23 -6.28
CA PRO A 88 8.54 12.95 -7.55
C PRO A 88 8.69 12.00 -8.74
N ASP A 89 9.68 11.10 -8.67
CA ASP A 89 9.94 10.13 -9.73
C ASP A 89 8.76 9.16 -9.91
N LYS A 90 8.12 8.73 -8.79
CA LYS A 90 6.95 7.85 -8.86
C LYS A 90 5.74 8.52 -9.50
N PHE A 91 5.51 9.78 -9.24
CA PHE A 91 4.46 10.55 -9.90
C PHE A 91 4.76 10.76 -11.39
N GLU A 92 6.01 11.15 -11.72
CA GLU A 92 6.45 11.40 -13.10
C GLU A 92 6.31 10.15 -13.97
N ILE A 93 6.80 8.97 -13.50
CA ILE A 93 6.72 7.70 -14.23
C ILE A 93 5.29 7.33 -14.61
N LYS A 94 4.32 7.71 -13.80
CA LYS A 94 2.89 7.43 -14.05
C LYS A 94 2.12 8.60 -14.64
N GLY A 95 2.74 9.76 -14.78
CA GLY A 95 2.08 10.98 -15.26
C GLY A 95 0.95 11.44 -14.34
N ILE A 96 1.14 11.30 -13.02
CA ILE A 96 0.14 11.66 -12.01
C ILE A 96 0.49 13.04 -11.46
N GLU A 97 -0.48 13.93 -11.45
CA GLU A 97 -0.42 15.20 -10.72
C GLU A 97 -1.23 15.03 -9.43
N PRO A 98 -0.57 15.00 -8.26
CA PRO A 98 -1.29 14.79 -7.00
C PRO A 98 -2.11 16.03 -6.62
N ASP A 99 -3.43 15.86 -6.50
CA ASP A 99 -4.39 16.89 -6.16
C ASP A 99 -5.28 16.41 -5.00
N ILE A 100 -5.22 17.13 -3.89
CA ILE A 100 -6.00 16.83 -2.69
C ILE A 100 -7.50 17.10 -2.91
N GLU A 101 -7.86 18.13 -3.65
CA GLU A 101 -9.28 18.46 -3.89
C GLU A 101 -9.94 17.32 -4.68
N GLU A 102 -9.28 16.82 -5.73
CA GLU A 102 -9.76 15.66 -6.49
C GLU A 102 -9.88 14.40 -5.59
N LEU A 103 -8.93 14.19 -4.69
CA LEU A 103 -9.01 13.07 -3.74
C LEU A 103 -10.21 13.19 -2.80
N VAL A 104 -10.49 14.40 -2.31
CA VAL A 104 -11.66 14.70 -1.45
C VAL A 104 -12.97 14.48 -2.21
N GLU A 105 -13.07 14.87 -3.47
CA GLU A 105 -14.26 14.63 -4.30
C GLU A 105 -14.62 13.13 -4.40
N ARG A 106 -13.61 12.25 -4.40
CA ARG A 106 -13.79 10.79 -4.42
C ARG A 106 -14.18 10.16 -3.08
N ARG A 107 -14.34 10.95 -2.00
CA ARG A 107 -14.64 10.48 -0.63
C ARG A 107 -15.77 9.46 -0.58
N ASN A 108 -16.88 9.75 -1.23
CA ASN A 108 -18.07 8.88 -1.18
C ASN A 108 -17.79 7.49 -1.81
N THR A 109 -16.97 7.44 -2.85
CA THR A 109 -16.58 6.17 -3.51
C THR A 109 -15.70 5.33 -2.58
N PHE A 110 -14.74 5.96 -1.89
CA PHE A 110 -13.94 5.28 -0.87
C PHE A 110 -14.80 4.76 0.28
N ALA A 111 -15.73 5.58 0.79
CA ALA A 111 -16.63 5.21 1.89
C ALA A 111 -17.48 3.97 1.54
N ALA A 112 -18.07 3.96 0.35
CA ALA A 112 -18.93 2.87 -0.12
C ALA A 112 -18.18 1.52 -0.18
N ALA A 113 -16.88 1.55 -0.49
CA ALA A 113 -16.05 0.36 -0.63
C ALA A 113 -15.32 -0.04 0.67
N TRP A 114 -15.31 0.80 1.73
CA TRP A 114 -14.50 0.63 2.93
C TRP A 114 -14.67 -0.73 3.60
N ASN A 115 -15.88 -1.01 4.06
CA ASN A 115 -16.17 -2.26 4.78
C ASN A 115 -15.92 -3.50 3.91
N ASN A 116 -16.34 -3.48 2.65
CA ASN A 116 -16.18 -4.61 1.76
C ASN A 116 -14.71 -4.92 1.45
N SER A 117 -13.85 -3.89 1.44
CA SER A 117 -12.42 -4.05 1.14
C SER A 117 -11.59 -4.49 2.34
N LEU A 118 -11.99 -4.13 3.58
CA LEU A 118 -11.09 -4.21 4.74
C LEU A 118 -11.59 -5.12 5.87
N ARG A 119 -12.91 -5.22 6.08
CA ARG A 119 -13.49 -5.91 7.24
C ARG A 119 -13.08 -7.39 7.37
N HIS A 120 -12.79 -8.06 6.25
CA HIS A 120 -12.37 -9.45 6.25
C HIS A 120 -10.87 -9.64 6.60
N GLN A 121 -10.10 -8.56 6.67
CA GLN A 121 -8.65 -8.57 6.95
C GLN A 121 -8.31 -7.90 8.30
N ILE A 122 -9.15 -6.98 8.76
CA ILE A 122 -8.91 -6.15 9.94
C ILE A 122 -10.04 -6.37 10.93
N ALA A 123 -9.74 -6.98 12.08
CA ALA A 123 -10.73 -7.32 13.09
C ALA A 123 -11.39 -6.08 13.68
N ASP A 124 -10.56 -5.10 14.08
CA ASP A 124 -10.98 -3.81 14.66
C ASP A 124 -10.80 -2.69 13.64
N LEU A 125 -11.61 -2.75 12.57
CA LEU A 125 -11.55 -1.75 11.51
C LEU A 125 -12.03 -0.39 12.03
N PRO A 126 -11.17 0.66 11.99
CA PRO A 126 -11.55 2.00 12.40
C PRO A 126 -12.62 2.60 11.46
N SER A 127 -13.25 3.69 11.91
CA SER A 127 -14.25 4.38 11.08
C SER A 127 -13.58 4.95 9.82
N PHE A 128 -14.31 4.90 8.70
CA PHE A 128 -13.84 5.48 7.45
C PHE A 128 -13.52 6.97 7.62
N ASP A 129 -14.42 7.71 8.27
CA ASP A 129 -14.31 9.16 8.41
C ASP A 129 -13.02 9.57 9.13
N GLU A 130 -12.71 8.89 10.25
CA GLU A 130 -11.50 9.15 11.03
C GLU A 130 -10.23 8.89 10.21
N VAL A 131 -10.19 7.75 9.50
CA VAL A 131 -9.00 7.36 8.71
C VAL A 131 -8.86 8.27 7.48
N PHE A 132 -9.96 8.60 6.81
CA PHE A 132 -9.95 9.48 5.65
C PHE A 132 -9.47 10.89 6.01
N GLU A 133 -10.03 11.50 7.05
CA GLU A 133 -9.63 12.82 7.52
C GLU A 133 -8.15 12.87 7.93
N THR A 134 -7.69 11.83 8.64
CA THR A 134 -6.28 11.70 9.01
C THR A 134 -5.38 11.60 7.77
N CYS A 135 -5.80 10.84 6.75
CA CYS A 135 -5.06 10.69 5.51
C CYS A 135 -4.97 12.03 4.75
N ILE A 136 -6.11 12.73 4.59
CA ILE A 136 -6.15 14.02 3.90
C ILE A 136 -5.28 15.06 4.63
N GLN A 137 -5.37 15.13 5.94
CA GLN A 137 -4.54 16.04 6.74
C GLN A 137 -3.06 15.71 6.58
N PHE A 138 -2.69 14.44 6.60
CA PHE A 138 -1.32 14.01 6.42
C PHE A 138 -0.79 14.35 5.02
N LEU A 139 -1.53 14.00 3.97
CA LEU A 139 -1.14 14.26 2.58
C LEU A 139 -1.07 15.75 2.27
N GLY A 140 -2.03 16.54 2.74
CA GLY A 140 -2.03 17.99 2.55
C GLY A 140 -0.90 18.73 3.28
N GLY A 141 -0.23 18.07 4.23
CA GLY A 141 0.99 18.55 4.87
C GLY A 141 2.28 18.27 4.08
N LEU A 142 2.22 17.50 3.01
CA LEU A 142 3.38 17.19 2.18
C LEU A 142 3.56 18.29 1.10
N GLU A 143 4.73 18.92 1.06
CA GLU A 143 5.01 20.05 0.16
C GLU A 143 4.86 19.73 -1.34
N LEU A 144 4.90 18.47 -1.71
CA LEU A 144 4.80 17.97 -3.10
C LEU A 144 3.36 17.84 -3.61
N ILE A 145 2.37 17.99 -2.74
CA ILE A 145 0.94 17.74 -3.03
C ILE A 145 0.20 19.09 -3.00
N LYS A 146 -0.57 19.37 -4.04
CA LYS A 146 -1.36 20.60 -4.18
C LYS A 146 -2.77 20.43 -3.64
#